data_837814e24497808f51ee186baabe942a
#
_entry.id   837814e24497808f51ee186baabe942a
#
_cell.length_a   1.000
_cell.length_b   1.000
_cell.length_c   1.000
_cell.angle_alpha   90.00
_cell.angle_beta   90.00
_cell.angle_gamma   90.00
#
_symmetry.space_group_name_H-M   'P 1'
#
loop_
_entity.id
_entity.type
_entity.pdbx_description
1 polymer ?
#
loop_
_entity_poly.entity_id
_entity_poly.type
_entity_poly.pdbx_seq_one_letter_code
_entity_poly.pdbx_strand_id
1 'polypeptide(L)'
;MRSFLFIILLSIACSCSQKNNDDIVVDFKVENMTYSKVAIVVSPEMIKEMELDKHGKATCTLQGDVIYARLFYGEEAKNVFFRKGDRVTISFDANNFKDGMKFEGKNAPVIEYLNSITYAPINPPDYERSLNGIINLANEKIDEATALLKARKLETTNPEFVKQEEGRIKYSYLVSLVMYPMGHIMFDTTYRPNEEYYSTLEQYVQEDESLIDLDIYREFIIESAL
;
A
#
# COMPACT_ATOMS: atom_id res chain seq x y z
N MET A 1 3.15 -21.25 -75.09
CA MET A 1 3.13 -20.18 -74.05
C MET A 1 2.39 -20.70 -72.84
N ARG A 2 3.13 -21.05 -71.77
CA ARG A 2 2.58 -21.58 -70.50
C ARG A 2 2.66 -20.44 -69.49
N SER A 3 1.51 -19.88 -69.10
CA SER A 3 1.40 -18.92 -68.03
C SER A 3 1.51 -19.62 -66.69
N PHE A 4 2.54 -19.27 -65.90
CA PHE A 4 2.69 -19.66 -64.52
C PHE A 4 1.95 -18.67 -63.64
N LEU A 5 0.89 -19.14 -62.98
CA LEU A 5 0.15 -18.35 -62.00
C LEU A 5 0.87 -18.51 -60.65
N PHE A 6 1.56 -17.46 -60.18
CA PHE A 6 2.15 -17.41 -58.84
C PHE A 6 1.05 -17.04 -57.83
N ILE A 7 0.62 -18.04 -57.03
CA ILE A 7 -0.24 -17.80 -55.87
C ILE A 7 0.67 -17.44 -54.70
N ILE A 8 0.67 -16.15 -54.32
CA ILE A 8 1.34 -15.68 -53.10
C ILE A 8 0.38 -15.99 -51.94
N LEU A 9 0.73 -17.01 -51.15
CA LEU A 9 0.08 -17.28 -49.85
C LEU A 9 0.58 -16.24 -48.86
N LEU A 10 -0.26 -15.24 -48.57
CA LEU A 10 -0.04 -14.31 -47.46
C LEU A 10 -0.34 -15.06 -46.15
N SER A 11 0.69 -15.60 -45.50
CA SER A 11 0.58 -16.12 -44.15
C SER A 11 0.42 -14.95 -43.18
N ILE A 12 -0.82 -14.71 -42.76
CA ILE A 12 -1.13 -13.83 -41.62
C ILE A 12 -0.60 -14.54 -40.40
N ALA A 13 0.60 -14.18 -39.97
CA ALA A 13 1.10 -14.53 -38.66
C ALA A 13 0.24 -13.81 -37.60
N CYS A 14 -0.81 -14.46 -37.10
CA CYS A 14 -1.41 -14.06 -35.83
C CYS A 14 -0.33 -14.18 -34.76
N SER A 15 0.34 -13.08 -34.46
CA SER A 15 1.14 -12.95 -33.26
C SER A 15 0.17 -12.99 -32.07
N CYS A 16 -0.12 -14.21 -31.60
CA CYS A 16 -0.61 -14.37 -30.24
C CYS A 16 0.52 -13.89 -29.34
N SER A 17 0.43 -12.64 -28.84
CA SER A 17 1.21 -12.24 -27.69
C SER A 17 0.83 -13.22 -26.57
N GLN A 18 1.74 -14.11 -26.22
CA GLN A 18 1.60 -14.93 -25.00
C GLN A 18 1.31 -13.93 -23.89
N LYS A 19 0.08 -13.98 -23.35
CA LYS A 19 -0.27 -13.25 -22.13
C LYS A 19 0.67 -13.81 -21.06
N ASN A 20 1.61 -13.01 -20.63
CA ASN A 20 2.48 -13.36 -19.53
C ASN A 20 1.56 -13.54 -18.32
N ASN A 21 1.52 -14.75 -17.75
CA ASN A 21 0.68 -15.03 -16.57
C ASN A 21 1.10 -14.22 -15.34
N ASP A 22 2.21 -13.51 -15.45
CA ASP A 22 2.84 -12.72 -14.41
C ASP A 22 2.37 -11.26 -14.37
N ASP A 23 1.71 -10.79 -15.44
CA ASP A 23 1.23 -9.41 -15.51
C ASP A 23 0.05 -9.17 -14.57
N ILE A 24 0.06 -8.04 -13.89
CA ILE A 24 -1.08 -7.51 -13.15
C ILE A 24 -1.97 -6.78 -14.15
N VAL A 25 -3.23 -7.20 -14.27
CA VAL A 25 -4.21 -6.57 -15.16
C VAL A 25 -5.28 -5.90 -14.34
N VAL A 26 -5.45 -4.57 -14.55
CA VAL A 26 -6.46 -3.77 -13.86
C VAL A 26 -7.46 -3.23 -14.87
N ASP A 27 -8.72 -3.63 -14.74
CA ASP A 27 -9.84 -3.16 -15.53
C ASP A 27 -10.64 -2.11 -14.75
N PHE A 28 -10.91 -0.97 -15.37
CA PHE A 28 -11.71 0.11 -14.80
C PHE A 28 -13.10 0.14 -15.41
N LYS A 29 -14.12 0.43 -14.59
CA LYS A 29 -15.50 0.73 -14.99
C LYS A 29 -16.00 1.93 -14.20
N VAL A 30 -16.08 3.09 -14.84
CA VAL A 30 -16.47 4.35 -14.23
C VAL A 30 -17.81 4.77 -14.77
N GLU A 31 -18.80 4.93 -13.89
CA GLU A 31 -20.10 5.48 -14.23
C GLU A 31 -20.13 6.99 -13.96
N ASN A 32 -20.97 7.73 -14.68
CA ASN A 32 -21.17 9.17 -14.51
C ASN A 32 -19.86 9.99 -14.54
N MET A 33 -18.97 9.68 -15.49
CA MET A 33 -17.64 10.28 -15.60
C MET A 33 -17.65 11.80 -15.50
N THR A 34 -16.78 12.34 -14.63
CA THR A 34 -16.47 13.77 -14.52
C THR A 34 -15.06 14.10 -15.02
N TYR A 35 -14.18 13.10 -15.07
CA TYR A 35 -12.83 13.18 -15.64
C TYR A 35 -12.64 12.08 -16.66
N SER A 36 -11.83 12.33 -17.69
CA SER A 36 -11.53 11.35 -18.74
C SER A 36 -10.38 10.41 -18.41
N LYS A 37 -9.75 10.56 -17.24
CA LYS A 37 -8.57 9.80 -16.84
C LYS A 37 -8.68 9.21 -15.45
N VAL A 38 -8.04 8.06 -15.29
CA VAL A 38 -7.67 7.48 -13.98
C VAL A 38 -6.15 7.31 -13.94
N ALA A 39 -5.55 7.40 -12.75
CA ALA A 39 -4.12 7.20 -12.60
C ALA A 39 -3.80 6.26 -11.42
N ILE A 40 -2.85 5.35 -11.62
CA ILE A 40 -2.23 4.57 -10.54
C ILE A 40 -0.84 5.16 -10.30
N VAL A 41 -0.59 5.58 -9.06
CA VAL A 41 0.67 6.18 -8.61
C VAL A 41 1.31 5.23 -7.61
N VAL A 42 2.43 4.63 -7.98
CA VAL A 42 3.25 3.76 -7.11
C VAL A 42 4.32 4.59 -6.40
N SER A 43 5.01 5.45 -7.15
CA SER A 43 5.98 6.43 -6.66
C SER A 43 5.93 7.67 -7.54
N PRO A 44 6.61 8.78 -7.18
CA PRO A 44 6.70 9.96 -8.04
C PRO A 44 7.21 9.67 -9.45
N GLU A 45 8.06 8.65 -9.60
CA GLU A 45 8.66 8.23 -10.88
C GLU A 45 7.81 7.18 -11.61
N MET A 46 6.87 6.54 -10.93
CA MET A 46 6.04 5.46 -11.47
C MET A 46 4.57 5.84 -11.40
N ILE A 47 4.13 6.57 -12.40
CA ILE A 47 2.74 7.00 -12.60
C ILE A 47 2.21 6.35 -13.86
N LYS A 48 1.09 5.64 -13.75
CA LYS A 48 0.38 5.04 -14.88
C LYS A 48 -0.96 5.73 -15.05
N GLU A 49 -1.05 6.63 -16.05
CA GLU A 49 -2.32 7.25 -16.45
C GLU A 49 -3.01 6.42 -17.54
N MET A 50 -4.33 6.31 -17.46
CA MET A 50 -5.19 5.65 -18.44
C MET A 50 -6.32 6.57 -18.83
N GLU A 51 -6.54 6.72 -20.15
CA GLU A 51 -7.71 7.39 -20.70
C GLU A 51 -8.92 6.44 -20.63
N LEU A 52 -10.02 6.93 -20.11
CA LEU A 52 -11.30 6.23 -20.13
C LEU A 52 -11.96 6.38 -21.49
N ASP A 53 -12.49 5.31 -22.01
CA ASP A 53 -13.31 5.37 -23.23
C ASP A 53 -14.67 6.05 -22.97
N LYS A 54 -15.46 6.25 -24.04
CA LYS A 54 -16.81 6.86 -23.92
C LYS A 54 -17.79 6.10 -23.05
N HIS A 55 -17.45 4.87 -22.64
CA HIS A 55 -18.25 4.03 -21.77
C HIS A 55 -17.63 3.91 -20.35
N GLY A 56 -16.65 4.77 -20.04
CA GLY A 56 -15.98 4.78 -18.74
C GLY A 56 -15.04 3.60 -18.50
N LYS A 57 -14.53 2.97 -19.54
CA LYS A 57 -13.67 1.79 -19.42
C LYS A 57 -12.23 2.10 -19.77
N ALA A 58 -11.33 1.51 -19.02
CA ALA A 58 -9.90 1.45 -19.33
C ALA A 58 -9.34 0.13 -18.81
N THR A 59 -8.23 -0.31 -19.40
CA THR A 59 -7.45 -1.45 -18.90
C THR A 59 -5.99 -1.04 -18.87
N CYS A 60 -5.29 -1.38 -17.80
CA CYS A 60 -3.85 -1.26 -17.75
C CYS A 60 -3.19 -2.56 -17.32
N THR A 61 -1.92 -2.68 -17.69
CA THR A 61 -1.03 -3.76 -17.26
C THR A 61 0.09 -3.14 -16.46
N LEU A 62 0.35 -3.70 -15.27
CA LEU A 62 1.45 -3.34 -14.40
C LEU A 62 2.37 -4.55 -14.25
N GLN A 63 3.64 -4.28 -13.95
CA GLN A 63 4.65 -5.30 -13.68
C GLN A 63 5.23 -5.07 -12.29
N GLY A 64 5.41 -6.15 -11.54
CA GLY A 64 5.93 -6.15 -10.19
C GLY A 64 5.41 -7.35 -9.42
N ASP A 65 6.15 -7.79 -8.41
CA ASP A 65 5.73 -8.92 -7.57
C ASP A 65 4.64 -8.49 -6.59
N VAL A 66 4.83 -7.33 -5.96
CA VAL A 66 3.88 -6.68 -5.04
C VAL A 66 3.89 -5.18 -5.31
N ILE A 67 2.73 -4.59 -5.44
CA ILE A 67 2.55 -3.16 -5.68
C ILE A 67 1.57 -2.58 -4.67
N TYR A 68 2.06 -1.69 -3.82
CA TYR A 68 1.25 -0.74 -3.05
C TYR A 68 1.18 0.56 -3.83
N ALA A 69 0.00 1.06 -4.09
CA ALA A 69 -0.18 2.26 -4.90
C ALA A 69 -1.40 3.07 -4.44
N ARG A 70 -1.54 4.26 -5.01
CA ARG A 70 -2.74 5.08 -4.88
C ARG A 70 -3.42 5.20 -6.25
N LEU A 71 -4.71 4.91 -6.28
CA LEU A 71 -5.58 5.18 -7.42
C LEU A 71 -6.13 6.59 -7.29
N PHE A 72 -5.94 7.41 -8.31
CA PHE A 72 -6.47 8.77 -8.40
C PHE A 72 -7.56 8.87 -9.46
N TYR A 73 -8.61 9.62 -9.11
CA TYR A 73 -9.62 10.10 -10.05
C TYR A 73 -9.93 11.57 -9.73
N GLY A 74 -9.45 12.48 -10.57
CA GLY A 74 -9.39 13.91 -10.22
C GLY A 74 -8.52 14.15 -8.99
N GLU A 75 -9.08 14.80 -7.98
CA GLU A 75 -8.39 15.09 -6.70
C GLU A 75 -8.57 13.99 -5.64
N GLU A 76 -9.46 13.04 -5.89
CA GLU A 76 -9.75 11.96 -4.95
C GLU A 76 -8.77 10.79 -5.13
N ALA A 77 -8.45 10.13 -4.02
CA ALA A 77 -7.54 8.99 -4.04
C ALA A 77 -7.98 7.85 -3.12
N LYS A 78 -7.67 6.62 -3.53
CA LYS A 78 -7.85 5.37 -2.76
C LYS A 78 -6.57 4.55 -2.78
N ASN A 79 -6.31 3.82 -1.70
CA ASN A 79 -5.22 2.86 -1.67
C ASN A 79 -5.58 1.63 -2.49
N VAL A 80 -4.63 1.11 -3.23
CA VAL A 80 -4.76 -0.14 -3.99
C VAL A 80 -3.55 -1.03 -3.74
N PHE A 81 -3.78 -2.33 -3.85
CA PHE A 81 -2.78 -3.35 -3.63
C PHE A 81 -2.91 -4.41 -4.73
N PHE A 82 -1.81 -4.74 -5.35
CA PHE A 82 -1.75 -5.74 -6.42
C PHE A 82 -0.58 -6.68 -6.19
N ARG A 83 -0.75 -7.91 -6.67
CA ARG A 83 0.30 -8.92 -6.71
C ARG A 83 0.44 -9.45 -8.13
N LYS A 84 1.63 -9.92 -8.43
CA LYS A 84 1.95 -10.61 -9.68
C LYS A 84 0.86 -11.60 -10.10
N GLY A 85 0.41 -11.48 -11.34
CA GLY A 85 -0.64 -12.30 -11.91
C GLY A 85 -2.08 -11.92 -11.52
N ASP A 86 -2.27 -10.84 -10.75
CA ASP A 86 -3.61 -10.38 -10.38
C ASP A 86 -4.42 -9.90 -11.60
N ARG A 87 -5.72 -10.19 -11.52
CA ARG A 87 -6.76 -9.58 -12.36
C ARG A 87 -7.76 -8.92 -11.44
N VAL A 88 -7.82 -7.59 -11.51
CA VAL A 88 -8.64 -6.77 -10.64
C VAL A 88 -9.58 -5.93 -11.49
N THR A 89 -10.87 -5.93 -11.17
CA THR A 89 -11.81 -4.93 -11.69
C THR A 89 -12.09 -3.91 -10.61
N ILE A 90 -11.90 -2.63 -10.93
CA ILE A 90 -12.23 -1.49 -10.09
C ILE A 90 -13.40 -0.75 -10.73
N SER A 91 -14.53 -0.68 -10.02
CA SER A 91 -15.72 0.00 -10.51
C SER A 91 -16.22 1.02 -9.50
N PHE A 92 -16.69 2.18 -9.99
CA PHE A 92 -17.26 3.23 -9.16
C PHE A 92 -18.14 4.18 -9.96
N ASP A 93 -19.03 4.84 -9.26
CA ASP A 93 -19.74 6.03 -9.74
C ASP A 93 -18.90 7.27 -9.41
N ALA A 94 -18.58 8.10 -10.41
CA ALA A 94 -17.78 9.31 -10.22
C ALA A 94 -18.40 10.30 -9.21
N ASN A 95 -19.72 10.30 -9.06
CA ASN A 95 -20.42 11.13 -8.08
C ASN A 95 -20.28 10.60 -6.64
N ASN A 96 -19.82 9.36 -6.45
CA ASN A 96 -19.68 8.71 -5.15
C ASN A 96 -18.36 7.90 -5.08
N PHE A 97 -17.26 8.50 -5.50
CA PHE A 97 -15.95 7.84 -5.55
C PHE A 97 -15.52 7.30 -4.17
N LYS A 98 -15.73 8.09 -3.10
CA LYS A 98 -15.24 7.73 -1.76
C LYS A 98 -15.86 6.46 -1.21
N ASP A 99 -17.18 6.32 -1.33
CA ASP A 99 -17.94 5.27 -0.65
C ASP A 99 -18.49 4.21 -1.61
N GLY A 100 -18.54 4.53 -2.90
CA GLY A 100 -19.13 3.69 -3.94
C GLY A 100 -18.14 2.80 -4.70
N MET A 101 -16.86 2.82 -4.35
CA MET A 101 -15.85 2.02 -5.06
C MET A 101 -15.97 0.54 -4.69
N LYS A 102 -15.97 -0.30 -5.72
CA LYS A 102 -16.01 -1.76 -5.60
C LYS A 102 -14.77 -2.37 -6.23
N PHE A 103 -14.26 -3.38 -5.59
CA PHE A 103 -13.09 -4.13 -6.03
C PHE A 103 -13.47 -5.59 -6.24
N GLU A 104 -13.11 -6.15 -7.39
CA GLU A 104 -13.31 -7.57 -7.70
C GLU A 104 -11.95 -8.18 -8.05
N GLY A 105 -11.66 -9.34 -7.48
CA GLY A 105 -10.39 -10.05 -7.66
C GLY A 105 -9.90 -10.67 -6.37
N LYS A 106 -8.82 -11.45 -6.46
CA LYS A 106 -8.29 -12.23 -5.32
C LYS A 106 -7.91 -11.34 -4.14
N ASN A 107 -7.33 -10.15 -4.40
CA ASN A 107 -6.84 -9.23 -3.38
C ASN A 107 -7.83 -8.09 -3.06
N ALA A 108 -9.08 -8.16 -3.54
CA ALA A 108 -10.12 -7.20 -3.20
C ALA A 108 -10.28 -7.00 -1.68
N PRO A 109 -10.30 -8.05 -0.82
CA PRO A 109 -10.39 -7.88 0.63
C PRO A 109 -9.23 -7.09 1.24
N VAL A 110 -8.02 -7.18 0.66
CA VAL A 110 -6.86 -6.37 1.09
C VAL A 110 -7.09 -4.90 0.77
N ILE A 111 -7.57 -4.61 -0.44
CA ILE A 111 -7.84 -3.23 -0.87
C ILE A 111 -8.96 -2.61 -0.02
N GLU A 112 -10.00 -3.37 0.27
CA GLU A 112 -11.09 -2.94 1.17
C GLU A 112 -10.55 -2.65 2.58
N TYR A 113 -9.70 -3.52 3.13
CA TYR A 113 -9.03 -3.29 4.40
C TYR A 113 -8.25 -1.97 4.39
N LEU A 114 -7.35 -1.77 3.43
CA LEU A 114 -6.51 -0.57 3.32
C LEU A 114 -7.31 0.74 3.25
N ASN A 115 -8.54 0.69 2.75
CA ASN A 115 -9.42 1.85 2.62
C ASN A 115 -10.46 2.01 3.74
N SER A 116 -10.63 0.99 4.59
CA SER A 116 -11.61 1.02 5.68
C SER A 116 -10.98 1.33 7.05
N ILE A 117 -9.65 1.31 7.15
CA ILE A 117 -8.93 1.46 8.41
C ILE A 117 -8.21 2.79 8.43
N THR A 118 -8.41 3.51 9.53
CA THR A 118 -7.62 4.68 9.89
C THR A 118 -7.02 4.42 11.27
N TYR A 119 -5.71 4.36 11.33
CA TYR A 119 -5.00 4.21 12.60
C TYR A 119 -4.86 5.58 13.27
N ALA A 120 -5.24 5.65 14.54
CA ALA A 120 -5.07 6.85 15.33
C ALA A 120 -3.57 7.09 15.60
N PRO A 121 -2.98 8.20 15.13
CA PRO A 121 -1.56 8.48 15.36
C PRO A 121 -1.28 8.77 16.83
N ILE A 122 0.00 8.66 17.23
CA ILE A 122 0.52 9.28 18.42
C ILE A 122 0.76 10.76 18.08
N ASN A 123 0.15 11.66 18.86
CA ASN A 123 0.12 13.07 18.54
C ASN A 123 1.14 13.84 19.41
N PRO A 124 1.54 15.07 19.04
CA PRO A 124 2.48 15.86 19.83
C PRO A 124 2.16 15.98 21.33
N PRO A 125 0.90 16.18 21.77
CA PRO A 125 0.57 16.21 23.20
C PRO A 125 0.84 14.90 23.96
N ASP A 126 0.88 13.76 23.27
CA ASP A 126 1.14 12.47 23.93
C ASP A 126 2.58 12.39 24.45
N TYR A 127 3.51 13.17 23.90
CA TYR A 127 4.91 13.24 24.33
C TYR A 127 5.11 13.97 25.68
N GLU A 128 4.07 14.55 26.27
CA GLU A 128 4.08 15.02 27.67
C GLU A 128 4.22 13.85 28.66
N ARG A 129 3.83 12.63 28.25
CA ARG A 129 3.92 11.43 29.07
C ARG A 129 5.37 11.08 29.41
N SER A 130 5.56 10.32 30.49
CA SER A 130 6.86 9.70 30.77
C SER A 130 7.22 8.68 29.67
N LEU A 131 8.49 8.25 29.62
CA LEU A 131 8.95 7.21 28.69
C LEU A 131 8.08 5.94 28.78
N ASN A 132 7.81 5.44 29.96
CA ASN A 132 6.91 4.30 30.14
C ASN A 132 5.48 4.60 29.69
N GLY A 133 5.03 5.82 29.82
CA GLY A 133 3.71 6.26 29.36
C GLY A 133 3.57 6.23 27.83
N ILE A 134 4.60 6.65 27.10
CA ILE A 134 4.59 6.60 25.63
C ILE A 134 4.75 5.15 25.12
N ILE A 135 5.56 4.32 25.80
CA ILE A 135 5.70 2.89 25.48
C ILE A 135 4.34 2.18 25.60
N ASN A 136 3.65 2.40 26.74
CA ASN A 136 2.35 1.78 26.96
C ASN A 136 1.33 2.22 25.91
N LEU A 137 1.33 3.51 25.54
CA LEU A 137 0.46 4.03 24.47
C LEU A 137 0.79 3.40 23.11
N ALA A 138 2.07 3.28 22.76
CA ALA A 138 2.48 2.65 21.50
C ALA A 138 2.02 1.18 21.45
N ASN A 139 2.22 0.41 22.52
CA ASN A 139 1.78 -0.98 22.61
C ASN A 139 0.25 -1.11 22.52
N GLU A 140 -0.50 -0.25 23.23
CA GLU A 140 -1.97 -0.21 23.13
C GLU A 140 -2.42 0.01 21.68
N LYS A 141 -1.80 0.97 20.98
CA LYS A 141 -2.12 1.25 19.57
C LYS A 141 -1.74 0.11 18.63
N ILE A 142 -0.63 -0.57 18.87
CA ILE A 142 -0.23 -1.76 18.12
C ILE A 142 -1.27 -2.88 18.31
N ASP A 143 -1.70 -3.13 19.54
CA ASP A 143 -2.69 -4.16 19.85
C ASP A 143 -4.04 -3.85 19.21
N GLU A 144 -4.54 -2.60 19.31
CA GLU A 144 -5.77 -2.15 18.67
C GLU A 144 -5.71 -2.35 17.14
N ALA A 145 -4.64 -1.89 16.49
CA ALA A 145 -4.48 -1.98 15.04
C ALA A 145 -4.33 -3.43 14.57
N THR A 146 -3.58 -4.25 15.31
CA THR A 146 -3.41 -5.68 15.02
C THR A 146 -4.74 -6.45 15.18
N ALA A 147 -5.55 -6.10 16.18
CA ALA A 147 -6.88 -6.68 16.35
C ALA A 147 -7.81 -6.36 15.16
N LEU A 148 -7.76 -5.12 14.64
CA LEU A 148 -8.50 -4.72 13.43
C LEU A 148 -8.05 -5.51 12.20
N LEU A 149 -6.75 -5.72 12.01
CA LEU A 149 -6.21 -6.55 10.93
C LEU A 149 -6.71 -7.99 11.04
N LYS A 150 -6.58 -8.62 12.21
CA LYS A 150 -7.03 -10.00 12.47
C LYS A 150 -8.52 -10.20 12.25
N ALA A 151 -9.35 -9.18 12.58
CA ALA A 151 -10.79 -9.23 12.34
C ALA A 151 -11.16 -9.40 10.86
N ARG A 152 -10.25 -9.07 9.92
CA ARG A 152 -10.46 -9.23 8.48
C ARG A 152 -10.19 -10.65 7.97
N LYS A 153 -9.57 -11.52 8.77
CA LYS A 153 -9.31 -12.94 8.46
C LYS A 153 -8.54 -13.13 7.14
N LEU A 154 -7.56 -12.25 6.89
CA LEU A 154 -6.76 -12.27 5.66
C LEU A 154 -5.62 -13.29 5.70
N GLU A 155 -5.31 -13.89 6.85
CA GLU A 155 -4.18 -14.79 7.07
C GLU A 155 -4.21 -16.00 6.13
N THR A 156 -5.40 -16.50 5.80
CA THR A 156 -5.55 -17.68 4.94
C THR A 156 -5.36 -17.35 3.46
N THR A 157 -5.80 -16.15 3.03
CA THR A 157 -5.82 -15.75 1.61
C THR A 157 -4.61 -14.91 1.23
N ASN A 158 -4.07 -14.15 2.17
CA ASN A 158 -2.99 -13.19 1.97
C ASN A 158 -1.97 -13.19 3.14
N PRO A 159 -1.33 -14.32 3.48
CA PRO A 159 -0.46 -14.43 4.67
C PRO A 159 0.75 -13.49 4.60
N GLU A 160 1.33 -13.27 3.42
CA GLU A 160 2.45 -12.36 3.25
C GLU A 160 2.04 -10.91 3.44
N PHE A 161 0.85 -10.51 2.95
CA PHE A 161 0.31 -9.19 3.24
C PHE A 161 0.12 -8.99 4.75
N VAL A 162 -0.48 -9.96 5.44
CA VAL A 162 -0.71 -9.88 6.89
C VAL A 162 0.61 -9.70 7.63
N LYS A 163 1.64 -10.48 7.30
CA LYS A 163 2.97 -10.36 7.91
C LYS A 163 3.57 -8.97 7.71
N GLN A 164 3.53 -8.46 6.49
CA GLN A 164 4.02 -7.12 6.13
C GLN A 164 3.23 -6.03 6.87
N GLU A 165 1.92 -6.18 6.95
CA GLU A 165 1.03 -5.21 7.59
C GLU A 165 1.21 -5.21 9.12
N GLU A 166 1.42 -6.38 9.76
CA GLU A 166 1.78 -6.45 11.17
C GLU A 166 3.10 -5.72 11.44
N GLY A 167 4.10 -5.91 10.57
CA GLY A 167 5.35 -5.15 10.62
C GLY A 167 5.13 -3.65 10.48
N ARG A 168 4.35 -3.23 9.48
CA ARG A 168 4.01 -1.83 9.26
C ARG A 168 3.29 -1.20 10.45
N ILE A 169 2.31 -1.89 11.03
CA ILE A 169 1.61 -1.45 12.23
C ILE A 169 2.61 -1.28 13.38
N LYS A 170 3.38 -2.33 13.69
CA LYS A 170 4.34 -2.32 14.80
C LYS A 170 5.30 -1.13 14.70
N TYR A 171 5.99 -0.98 13.59
CA TYR A 171 7.03 0.03 13.45
C TYR A 171 6.47 1.44 13.25
N SER A 172 5.26 1.61 12.71
CA SER A 172 4.60 2.92 12.66
C SER A 172 4.33 3.52 14.05
N TYR A 173 4.15 2.69 15.06
CA TYR A 173 4.01 3.16 16.44
C TYR A 173 5.34 3.19 17.20
N LEU A 174 6.24 2.24 16.94
CA LEU A 174 7.55 2.21 17.60
C LEU A 174 8.42 3.41 17.20
N VAL A 175 8.24 3.99 16.01
CA VAL A 175 8.94 5.23 15.63
C VAL A 175 8.68 6.38 16.61
N SER A 176 7.56 6.36 17.34
CA SER A 176 7.30 7.35 18.40
C SER A 176 8.28 7.27 19.56
N LEU A 177 8.89 6.10 19.80
CA LEU A 177 9.92 5.96 20.82
C LEU A 177 11.22 6.64 20.40
N VAL A 178 11.56 6.56 19.13
CA VAL A 178 12.70 7.29 18.53
C VAL A 178 12.47 8.80 18.60
N MET A 179 11.25 9.23 18.30
CA MET A 179 10.86 10.65 18.34
C MET A 179 10.65 11.19 19.75
N TYR A 180 10.63 10.33 20.79
CA TYR A 180 10.30 10.72 22.15
C TYR A 180 11.19 11.83 22.71
N PRO A 181 12.54 11.79 22.61
CA PRO A 181 13.38 12.87 23.14
C PRO A 181 13.04 14.22 22.53
N MET A 182 12.83 14.28 21.22
CA MET A 182 12.52 15.52 20.51
C MET A 182 11.11 16.02 20.85
N GLY A 183 10.14 15.13 20.98
CA GLY A 183 8.78 15.49 21.38
C GLY A 183 8.69 15.89 22.85
N HIS A 184 9.32 15.15 23.75
CA HIS A 184 9.23 15.36 25.19
C HIS A 184 9.90 16.65 25.66
N ILE A 185 11.02 17.07 25.01
CA ILE A 185 11.71 18.32 25.34
C ILE A 185 10.82 19.57 25.18
N MET A 186 9.73 19.48 24.41
CA MET A 186 8.75 20.56 24.29
C MET A 186 7.94 20.78 25.59
N PHE A 187 7.88 19.75 26.46
CA PHE A 187 7.16 19.76 27.73
C PHE A 187 8.12 19.82 28.93
N ASP A 188 9.28 19.19 28.81
CA ASP A 188 10.38 19.26 29.79
C ASP A 188 11.68 19.68 29.09
N THR A 189 11.99 20.96 29.10
CA THR A 189 13.19 21.54 28.47
C THR A 189 14.51 21.04 29.11
N THR A 190 14.42 20.39 30.27
CA THR A 190 15.58 19.83 30.97
C THR A 190 15.83 18.37 30.60
N TYR A 191 14.86 17.72 29.95
CA TYR A 191 14.99 16.32 29.55
C TYR A 191 16.21 16.09 28.67
N ARG A 192 16.94 15.04 28.95
CA ARG A 192 18.01 14.51 28.10
C ARG A 192 17.88 12.98 28.07
N PRO A 193 18.00 12.34 26.89
CA PRO A 193 18.08 10.89 26.81
C PRO A 193 19.17 10.35 27.71
N ASN A 194 18.88 9.30 28.44
CA ASN A 194 19.78 8.66 29.38
C ASN A 194 19.90 7.17 29.05
N GLU A 195 20.69 6.43 29.86
CA GLU A 195 20.90 5.00 29.66
C GLU A 195 19.60 4.18 29.71
N GLU A 196 18.61 4.59 30.54
CA GLU A 196 17.30 3.95 30.60
C GLU A 196 16.55 4.09 29.26
N TYR A 197 16.60 5.27 28.64
CA TYR A 197 15.99 5.48 27.34
C TYR A 197 16.63 4.58 26.26
N TYR A 198 17.95 4.58 26.14
CA TYR A 198 18.65 3.81 25.13
C TYR A 198 18.50 2.30 25.33
N SER A 199 18.64 1.81 26.56
CA SER A 199 18.43 0.38 26.87
C SER A 199 16.98 -0.08 26.60
N THR A 200 16.01 0.83 26.76
CA THR A 200 14.61 0.56 26.41
C THR A 200 14.44 0.49 24.90
N LEU A 201 15.01 1.43 24.14
CA LEU A 201 14.92 1.44 22.68
C LEU A 201 15.53 0.18 22.07
N GLU A 202 16.70 -0.25 22.55
CA GLU A 202 17.38 -1.47 22.13
C GLU A 202 16.51 -2.73 22.22
N GLN A 203 15.60 -2.82 23.20
CA GLN A 203 14.70 -3.97 23.34
C GLN A 203 13.72 -4.13 22.16
N TYR A 204 13.46 -3.06 21.43
CA TYR A 204 12.57 -3.05 20.27
C TYR A 204 13.31 -3.18 18.93
N VAL A 205 14.65 -3.02 18.94
CA VAL A 205 15.49 -3.22 17.75
C VAL A 205 15.64 -4.71 17.51
N GLN A 206 14.91 -5.22 16.52
CA GLN A 206 14.94 -6.62 16.11
C GLN A 206 15.18 -6.67 14.60
N GLU A 207 16.24 -7.35 14.19
CA GLU A 207 16.50 -7.57 12.77
C GLU A 207 15.51 -8.60 12.22
N ASP A 208 14.75 -8.21 11.21
CA ASP A 208 13.85 -9.09 10.43
C ASP A 208 14.01 -8.79 8.94
N GLU A 209 14.81 -9.63 8.27
CA GLU A 209 15.07 -9.50 6.83
C GLU A 209 13.78 -9.49 5.99
N SER A 210 12.72 -10.13 6.47
CA SER A 210 11.44 -10.16 5.75
C SER A 210 10.70 -8.82 5.73
N LEU A 211 11.12 -7.86 6.55
CA LEU A 211 10.57 -6.51 6.65
C LEU A 211 11.46 -5.44 6.01
N ILE A 212 12.60 -5.85 5.43
CA ILE A 212 13.59 -4.90 4.89
C ILE A 212 13.03 -4.01 3.79
N ASP A 213 12.00 -4.45 3.10
CA ASP A 213 11.33 -3.67 2.05
C ASP A 213 10.32 -2.65 2.60
N LEU A 214 10.02 -2.68 3.90
CA LEU A 214 9.17 -1.68 4.56
C LEU A 214 9.99 -0.44 4.92
N ASP A 215 9.65 0.70 4.34
CA ASP A 215 10.34 1.97 4.61
C ASP A 215 10.32 2.31 6.10
N ILE A 216 9.18 2.19 6.75
CA ILE A 216 9.01 2.50 8.18
C ILE A 216 9.86 1.60 9.09
N TYR A 217 10.10 0.33 8.69
CA TYR A 217 10.99 -0.56 9.41
C TYR A 217 12.44 -0.10 9.28
N ARG A 218 12.88 0.21 8.04
CA ARG A 218 14.25 0.71 7.80
C ARG A 218 14.49 2.03 8.53
N GLU A 219 13.53 2.95 8.47
CA GLU A 219 13.58 4.22 9.21
C GLU A 219 13.78 3.98 10.70
N PHE A 220 12.94 3.12 11.31
CA PHE A 220 13.07 2.79 12.72
C PHE A 220 14.45 2.22 13.07
N ILE A 221 14.97 1.25 12.29
CA ILE A 221 16.29 0.63 12.56
C ILE A 221 17.42 1.65 12.43
N ILE A 222 17.41 2.50 11.39
CA ILE A 222 18.44 3.52 11.17
C ILE A 222 18.44 4.54 12.30
N GLU A 223 17.29 5.09 12.62
CA GLU A 223 17.13 6.13 13.65
C GLU A 223 17.39 5.60 15.07
N SER A 224 17.17 4.30 15.30
CA SER A 224 17.49 3.65 16.59
C SER A 224 18.98 3.42 16.80
N ALA A 225 19.80 3.47 15.75
CA ALA A 225 21.24 3.24 15.79
C ALA A 225 22.06 4.53 16.00
N LEU A 226 21.42 5.70 15.99
CA LEU A 226 22.02 7.03 16.18
C LEU A 226 21.97 7.45 17.66
#